data_8d2b607dde7e3ba6c047678bb06f5722
#
_entry.id   8d2b607dde7e3ba6c047678bb06f5722
#
_cell.length_a   1.000
_cell.length_b   1.000
_cell.length_c   1.000
_cell.angle_alpha   90.00
_cell.angle_beta   90.00
_cell.angle_gamma   90.00
#
_symmetry.space_group_name_H-M   'P 1'
#
loop_
_entity.id
_entity.type
_entity.pdbx_description
1 polymer ?
#
loop_
_entity_poly.entity_id
_entity_poly.type
_entity_poly.pdbx_seq_one_letter_code
_entity_poly.pdbx_strand_id
1 'polypeptide(L)'
;GLGRMGYTDPTRPPYSASDTETFYFKDVRCKPFTVDQIHYMVKAMGNSAMLCKRAGADAIELHCYGGYLIDQFQTARWNTRTDEYGGSFENRMRFTMEIIAEVKKMCGDDFPIIVKFCATHDMGEGGGYHDLEEGLKMAKMYEAAGVAALHVDVGCYDAWYKAITTCYNKEGHQLFAAKAVKEAVSIPVIANGDIWKPEDA
;
A
#
# COMPACT_ATOMS: atom_id res chain seq x y z
N GLY A 1 12.10 6.47 2.04
CA GLY A 1 10.72 5.99 2.12
C GLY A 1 9.90 6.84 3.08
N LEU A 2 8.60 6.83 2.92
CA LEU A 2 7.66 7.50 3.82
C LEU A 2 7.18 6.52 4.90
N GLY A 3 6.75 7.08 6.05
CA GLY A 3 6.25 6.29 7.17
C GLY A 3 7.38 5.74 8.05
N ARG A 4 7.10 4.68 8.83
CA ARG A 4 8.01 4.06 9.80
C ARG A 4 9.37 3.59 9.24
N MET A 5 9.48 3.53 7.92
CA MET A 5 10.72 3.20 7.19
C MET A 5 11.61 4.41 6.96
N GLY A 6 11.12 5.63 7.20
CA GLY A 6 11.89 6.86 7.03
C GLY A 6 13.02 6.93 8.06
N TYR A 7 14.26 6.98 7.59
CA TYR A 7 15.42 7.16 8.43
C TYR A 7 16.50 7.97 7.72
N THR A 8 16.51 9.25 7.97
CA THR A 8 17.55 10.17 7.48
C THR A 8 18.20 10.97 8.61
N ASP A 9 17.50 11.09 9.75
CA ASP A 9 17.95 11.86 10.89
C ASP A 9 17.37 11.24 12.17
N PRO A 10 18.20 10.66 13.07
CA PRO A 10 17.74 10.03 14.29
C PRO A 10 17.12 11.02 15.29
N THR A 11 17.37 12.32 15.12
CA THR A 11 16.77 13.37 15.96
C THR A 11 15.38 13.78 15.49
N ARG A 12 14.95 13.30 14.30
CA ARG A 12 13.65 13.60 13.70
C ARG A 12 12.86 12.31 13.47
N PRO A 13 12.05 11.87 14.45
CA PRO A 13 11.23 10.68 14.30
C PRO A 13 10.36 10.78 13.04
N PRO A 14 10.24 9.69 12.26
CA PRO A 14 9.38 9.67 11.08
C PRO A 14 7.91 9.73 11.49
N TYR A 15 7.05 10.08 10.55
CA TYR A 15 5.61 10.04 10.73
C TYR A 15 5.02 8.70 10.27
N SER A 16 3.95 8.27 10.94
CA SER A 16 3.20 7.04 10.62
C SER A 16 1.70 7.27 10.85
N ALA A 17 0.89 6.26 10.57
CA ALA A 17 -0.54 6.27 10.91
C ALA A 17 -0.75 6.48 12.42
N SER A 18 0.06 5.81 13.24
CA SER A 18 -0.01 5.86 14.70
C SER A 18 1.38 5.95 15.32
N ASP A 19 1.42 6.06 16.64
CA ASP A 19 2.64 5.90 17.43
C ASP A 19 3.08 4.43 17.40
N THR A 20 3.93 4.10 16.43
CA THR A 20 4.50 2.77 16.24
C THR A 20 6.03 2.83 16.30
N GLU A 21 6.66 1.68 16.50
CA GLU A 21 8.12 1.58 16.39
C GLU A 21 8.59 1.87 14.96
N THR A 22 9.72 2.54 14.82
CA THR A 22 10.39 2.58 13.51
C THR A 22 10.93 1.21 13.16
N PHE A 23 11.09 0.94 11.85
CA PHE A 23 11.59 -0.36 11.42
C PHE A 23 13.04 -0.59 11.85
N TYR A 24 13.92 0.39 11.61
CA TYR A 24 15.36 0.22 11.84
C TYR A 24 15.78 0.42 13.30
N PHE A 25 15.07 1.26 14.05
CA PHE A 25 15.43 1.66 15.44
C PHE A 25 14.23 1.46 16.34
N LYS A 26 14.18 0.34 17.03
CA LYS A 26 13.04 -0.04 17.87
C LYS A 26 12.80 0.91 19.04
N ASP A 27 13.85 1.59 19.50
CA ASP A 27 13.77 2.60 20.57
C ASP A 27 13.21 3.95 20.09
N VAL A 28 13.11 4.16 18.77
CA VAL A 28 12.56 5.38 18.18
C VAL A 28 11.12 5.14 17.76
N ARG A 29 10.22 5.97 18.27
CA ARG A 29 8.80 5.88 17.93
C ARG A 29 8.42 6.90 16.87
N CYS A 30 7.52 6.49 15.97
CA CYS A 30 6.96 7.37 14.95
C CYS A 30 6.01 8.39 15.58
N LYS A 31 5.93 9.57 14.97
CA LYS A 31 4.88 10.54 15.28
C LYS A 31 3.62 10.20 14.48
N PRO A 32 2.45 10.09 15.14
CA PRO A 32 1.20 9.95 14.40
C PRO A 32 0.91 11.21 13.59
N PHE A 33 0.41 11.04 12.36
CA PHE A 33 -0.12 12.16 11.59
C PHE A 33 -1.36 12.74 12.29
N THR A 34 -1.46 14.07 12.33
CA THR A 34 -2.73 14.73 12.63
C THR A 34 -3.66 14.66 11.42
N VAL A 35 -4.97 14.85 11.62
CA VAL A 35 -5.96 14.87 10.53
C VAL A 35 -5.61 15.96 9.50
N ASP A 36 -5.21 17.16 9.95
CA ASP A 36 -4.78 18.23 9.05
C ASP A 36 -3.56 17.85 8.20
N GLN A 37 -2.62 17.10 8.78
CA GLN A 37 -1.46 16.59 8.04
C GLN A 37 -1.85 15.50 7.04
N ILE A 38 -2.85 14.66 7.36
CA ILE A 38 -3.41 13.68 6.43
C ILE A 38 -4.03 14.40 5.23
N HIS A 39 -4.88 15.41 5.46
CA HIS A 39 -5.48 16.21 4.39
C HIS A 39 -4.41 16.95 3.55
N TYR A 40 -3.35 17.46 4.18
CA TYR A 40 -2.21 18.02 3.44
C TYR A 40 -1.54 16.99 2.54
N MET A 41 -1.30 15.76 3.04
CA MET A 41 -0.68 14.68 2.27
C MET A 41 -1.55 14.25 1.10
N VAL A 42 -2.87 14.15 1.28
CA VAL A 42 -3.81 13.86 0.19
C VAL A 42 -3.65 14.87 -0.95
N LYS A 43 -3.67 16.17 -0.62
CA LYS A 43 -3.48 17.25 -1.62
C LYS A 43 -2.10 17.20 -2.26
N ALA A 44 -1.05 16.93 -1.48
CA ALA A 44 0.31 16.85 -2.00
C ALA A 44 0.47 15.67 -2.98
N MET A 45 -0.16 14.54 -2.71
CA MET A 45 -0.18 13.38 -3.62
C MET A 45 -0.92 13.70 -4.93
N GLY A 46 -2.09 14.36 -4.87
CA GLY A 46 -2.81 14.81 -6.06
C GLY A 46 -1.98 15.78 -6.90
N ASN A 47 -1.33 16.77 -6.26
CA ASN A 47 -0.43 17.70 -6.95
C ASN A 47 0.76 16.98 -7.60
N SER A 48 1.36 16.00 -6.93
CA SER A 48 2.47 15.21 -7.48
C SER A 48 2.02 14.43 -8.72
N ALA A 49 0.86 13.81 -8.68
CA ALA A 49 0.27 13.11 -9.83
C ALA A 49 0.04 14.06 -11.01
N MET A 50 -0.50 15.26 -10.76
CA MET A 50 -0.71 16.30 -11.79
C MET A 50 0.62 16.74 -12.41
N LEU A 51 1.67 16.88 -11.62
CA LEU A 51 3.01 17.22 -12.14
C LEU A 51 3.58 16.07 -13.00
N CYS A 52 3.40 14.83 -12.61
CA CYS A 52 3.77 13.66 -13.43
C CYS A 52 3.03 13.68 -14.78
N LYS A 53 1.71 13.88 -14.76
CA LYS A 53 0.91 14.00 -15.99
C LYS A 53 1.41 15.13 -16.89
N ARG A 54 1.69 16.32 -16.33
CA ARG A 54 2.24 17.46 -17.09
C ARG A 54 3.63 17.19 -17.66
N ALA A 55 4.42 16.36 -17.00
CA ALA A 55 5.72 15.93 -17.46
C ALA A 55 5.66 14.86 -18.56
N GLY A 56 4.45 14.39 -18.93
CA GLY A 56 4.23 13.41 -19.99
C GLY A 56 4.15 11.95 -19.53
N ALA A 57 3.94 11.70 -18.24
CA ALA A 57 3.67 10.35 -17.76
C ALA A 57 2.31 9.86 -18.26
N ASP A 58 2.23 8.62 -18.73
CA ASP A 58 1.00 7.98 -19.21
C ASP A 58 0.10 7.46 -18.08
N ALA A 59 0.68 7.20 -16.92
CA ALA A 59 0.01 6.73 -15.71
C ALA A 59 0.82 7.06 -14.46
N ILE A 60 0.22 6.85 -13.30
CA ILE A 60 0.95 6.79 -12.01
C ILE A 60 0.70 5.49 -11.30
N GLU A 61 1.66 5.07 -10.48
CA GLU A 61 1.48 3.97 -9.54
C GLU A 61 1.53 4.49 -8.10
N LEU A 62 0.47 4.21 -7.33
CA LEU A 62 0.41 4.48 -5.90
C LEU A 62 1.05 3.32 -5.14
N HIS A 63 2.06 3.63 -4.34
CA HIS A 63 2.79 2.63 -3.55
C HIS A 63 2.13 2.39 -2.20
N CYS A 64 1.25 1.38 -2.15
CA CYS A 64 0.46 0.99 -0.98
C CYS A 64 0.93 -0.37 -0.39
N TYR A 65 2.24 -0.60 -0.34
CA TYR A 65 2.84 -1.89 -0.06
C TYR A 65 4.03 -1.79 0.91
N GLY A 66 4.44 -2.92 1.47
CA GLY A 66 5.73 -3.14 2.14
C GLY A 66 5.86 -2.55 3.54
N GLY A 67 4.79 -2.09 4.16
CA GLY A 67 4.85 -1.40 5.45
C GLY A 67 5.27 0.07 5.35
N TYR A 68 5.18 0.69 4.14
CA TYR A 68 5.34 2.14 3.96
C TYR A 68 4.07 2.89 4.36
N LEU A 69 4.09 4.21 4.26
CA LEU A 69 3.07 5.08 4.86
C LEU A 69 1.63 4.67 4.55
N ILE A 70 1.27 4.44 3.29
CA ILE A 70 -0.11 4.11 2.92
C ILE A 70 -0.50 2.73 3.48
N ASP A 71 0.36 1.74 3.35
CA ASP A 71 0.15 0.41 3.92
C ASP A 71 0.00 0.45 5.45
N GLN A 72 0.71 1.36 6.13
CA GLN A 72 0.57 1.56 7.58
C GLN A 72 -0.82 2.08 7.97
N PHE A 73 -1.46 2.90 7.14
CA PHE A 73 -2.83 3.32 7.37
C PHE A 73 -3.82 2.17 7.16
N GLN A 74 -3.59 1.33 6.17
CA GLN A 74 -4.47 0.21 5.80
C GLN A 74 -4.42 -0.95 6.81
N THR A 75 -3.29 -1.13 7.49
CA THR A 75 -3.00 -2.30 8.31
C THR A 75 -3.22 -2.03 9.79
N ALA A 76 -4.09 -2.81 10.43
CA ALA A 76 -4.43 -2.65 11.85
C ALA A 76 -3.20 -2.77 12.77
N ARG A 77 -2.17 -3.54 12.38
CA ARG A 77 -0.90 -3.67 13.09
C ARG A 77 -0.23 -2.31 13.37
N TRP A 78 -0.30 -1.39 12.42
CA TRP A 78 0.36 -0.08 12.49
C TRP A 78 -0.62 1.06 12.65
N ASN A 79 -1.92 0.82 12.43
CA ASN A 79 -2.98 1.81 12.56
C ASN A 79 -3.85 1.51 13.78
N THR A 80 -3.49 2.10 14.91
CA THR A 80 -4.25 2.01 16.17
C THR A 80 -5.06 3.28 16.43
N ARG A 81 -5.34 4.09 15.38
CA ARG A 81 -6.14 5.32 15.48
C ARG A 81 -7.57 5.02 15.88
N THR A 82 -8.17 6.00 16.56
CA THR A 82 -9.58 5.96 17.00
C THR A 82 -10.44 7.03 16.33
N ASP A 83 -9.85 7.81 15.41
CA ASP A 83 -10.56 8.78 14.56
C ASP A 83 -11.04 8.12 13.25
N GLU A 84 -11.53 8.96 12.33
CA GLU A 84 -12.07 8.53 11.02
C GLU A 84 -11.07 7.82 10.10
N TYR A 85 -9.78 7.79 10.44
CA TYR A 85 -8.73 7.10 9.69
C TYR A 85 -8.27 5.78 10.32
N GLY A 86 -8.95 5.30 11.37
CA GLY A 86 -8.59 4.07 12.07
C GLY A 86 -9.78 3.25 12.57
N GLY A 87 -9.49 2.11 13.18
CA GLY A 87 -10.50 1.16 13.68
C GLY A 87 -11.04 0.26 12.56
N SER A 88 -12.20 0.56 11.98
CA SER A 88 -12.83 -0.27 10.96
C SER A 88 -11.99 -0.38 9.69
N PHE A 89 -12.24 -1.41 8.89
CA PHE A 89 -11.60 -1.60 7.60
C PHE A 89 -11.79 -0.37 6.69
N GLU A 90 -13.00 0.15 6.60
CA GLU A 90 -13.34 1.32 5.76
C GLU A 90 -12.58 2.56 6.20
N ASN A 91 -12.45 2.78 7.50
CA ASN A 91 -11.69 3.90 8.06
C ASN A 91 -10.19 3.76 7.77
N ARG A 92 -9.63 2.56 7.89
CA ARG A 92 -8.22 2.31 7.54
C ARG A 92 -7.95 2.53 6.05
N MET A 93 -8.91 2.26 5.19
CA MET A 93 -8.81 2.49 3.74
C MET A 93 -9.01 3.96 3.36
N ARG A 94 -9.63 4.79 4.19
CA ARG A 94 -10.03 6.18 3.90
C ARG A 94 -8.90 7.00 3.30
N PHE A 95 -7.72 7.00 3.91
CA PHE A 95 -6.58 7.78 3.43
C PHE A 95 -6.22 7.47 1.97
N THR A 96 -6.19 6.20 1.61
CA THR A 96 -5.89 5.77 0.23
C THR A 96 -7.01 6.17 -0.72
N MET A 97 -8.26 6.01 -0.31
CA MET A 97 -9.42 6.36 -1.14
C MET A 97 -9.48 7.86 -1.41
N GLU A 98 -9.14 8.69 -0.44
CA GLU A 98 -9.06 10.13 -0.59
C GLU A 98 -7.90 10.55 -1.52
N ILE A 99 -6.75 9.85 -1.48
CA ILE A 99 -5.65 10.07 -2.43
C ILE A 99 -6.12 9.75 -3.86
N ILE A 100 -6.78 8.61 -4.08
CA ILE A 100 -7.30 8.22 -5.40
C ILE A 100 -8.28 9.28 -5.92
N ALA A 101 -9.22 9.72 -5.07
CA ALA A 101 -10.19 10.75 -5.42
C ALA A 101 -9.52 12.10 -5.76
N GLU A 102 -8.52 12.52 -4.98
CA GLU A 102 -7.81 13.79 -5.24
C GLU A 102 -6.96 13.69 -6.52
N VAL A 103 -6.33 12.56 -6.81
CA VAL A 103 -5.62 12.33 -8.07
C VAL A 103 -6.58 12.46 -9.26
N LYS A 104 -7.74 11.79 -9.21
CA LYS A 104 -8.76 11.92 -10.27
C LYS A 104 -9.24 13.34 -10.45
N LYS A 105 -9.51 14.03 -9.36
CA LYS A 105 -9.90 15.45 -9.38
C LYS A 105 -8.85 16.34 -10.05
N MET A 106 -7.55 16.09 -9.79
CA MET A 106 -6.44 16.91 -10.31
C MET A 106 -6.04 16.53 -11.73
N CYS A 107 -6.14 15.24 -12.08
CA CYS A 107 -5.66 14.70 -13.35
C CYS A 107 -6.78 14.37 -14.34
N GLY A 108 -8.04 14.33 -13.90
CA GLY A 108 -9.16 13.82 -14.67
C GLY A 108 -9.31 12.31 -14.56
N ASP A 109 -10.53 11.82 -14.83
CA ASP A 109 -10.90 10.41 -14.68
C ASP A 109 -10.19 9.50 -15.68
N ASP A 110 -9.76 10.04 -16.82
CA ASP A 110 -9.07 9.29 -17.89
C ASP A 110 -7.58 9.06 -17.60
N PHE A 111 -7.01 9.71 -16.58
CA PHE A 111 -5.60 9.49 -16.23
C PHE A 111 -5.44 8.21 -15.41
N PRO A 112 -4.74 7.18 -15.93
CA PRO A 112 -4.69 5.88 -15.29
C PRO A 112 -3.97 5.91 -13.94
N ILE A 113 -4.57 5.30 -12.93
CA ILE A 113 -3.99 5.05 -11.62
C ILE A 113 -3.80 3.56 -11.47
N ILE A 114 -2.57 3.12 -11.23
CA ILE A 114 -2.23 1.76 -10.83
C ILE A 114 -2.06 1.77 -9.32
N VAL A 115 -2.59 0.76 -8.62
CA VAL A 115 -2.35 0.61 -7.18
C VAL A 115 -1.49 -0.62 -6.95
N LYS A 116 -0.25 -0.37 -6.47
CA LYS A 116 0.61 -1.43 -5.97
C LYS A 116 0.33 -1.65 -4.49
N PHE A 117 -0.21 -2.81 -4.13
CA PHE A 117 -0.65 -3.09 -2.77
C PHE A 117 -0.25 -4.49 -2.30
N CYS A 118 -0.18 -4.66 -1.00
CA CYS A 118 0.00 -5.96 -0.36
C CYS A 118 -1.36 -6.68 -0.31
N ALA A 119 -1.50 -7.78 -1.04
CA ALA A 119 -2.72 -8.58 -0.97
C ALA A 119 -2.81 -9.42 0.31
N THR A 120 -1.66 -9.76 0.90
CA THR A 120 -1.54 -10.39 2.22
C THR A 120 -0.14 -10.18 2.75
N HIS A 121 -0.02 -9.94 4.05
CA HIS A 121 1.31 -9.94 4.69
C HIS A 121 1.87 -11.34 4.90
N ASP A 122 1.02 -12.38 4.79
CA ASP A 122 1.36 -13.80 4.99
C ASP A 122 2.10 -14.06 6.33
N MET A 123 1.63 -13.37 7.38
CA MET A 123 2.22 -13.43 8.74
C MET A 123 1.49 -14.41 9.67
N GLY A 124 0.54 -15.19 9.14
CA GLY A 124 -0.34 -16.03 9.94
C GLY A 124 -1.44 -15.26 10.65
N GLU A 125 -2.23 -15.95 11.44
CA GLU A 125 -3.33 -15.34 12.18
C GLU A 125 -2.84 -14.48 13.35
N GLY A 126 -3.54 -13.37 13.59
CA GLY A 126 -3.24 -12.45 14.68
C GLY A 126 -2.21 -11.38 14.33
N GLY A 127 -1.81 -10.61 15.34
CA GLY A 127 -0.81 -9.54 15.17
C GLY A 127 -1.26 -8.30 14.39
N GLY A 128 -2.49 -8.28 13.87
CA GLY A 128 -3.07 -7.13 13.15
C GLY A 128 -2.57 -6.94 11.73
N TYR A 129 -1.84 -7.91 11.17
CA TYR A 129 -1.50 -7.96 9.74
C TYR A 129 -2.71 -8.44 8.95
N HIS A 130 -2.95 -7.86 7.77
CA HIS A 130 -4.07 -8.32 6.95
C HIS A 130 -3.74 -9.62 6.22
N ASP A 131 -4.74 -10.45 6.09
CA ASP A 131 -4.74 -11.71 5.36
C ASP A 131 -5.22 -11.50 3.90
N LEU A 132 -5.30 -12.60 3.15
CA LEU A 132 -5.76 -12.55 1.76
C LEU A 132 -7.24 -12.15 1.65
N GLU A 133 -8.09 -12.51 2.63
CA GLU A 133 -9.51 -12.14 2.60
C GLU A 133 -9.69 -10.61 2.68
N GLU A 134 -8.94 -9.96 3.60
CA GLU A 134 -8.93 -8.49 3.68
C GLU A 134 -8.31 -7.87 2.41
N GLY A 135 -7.24 -8.46 1.86
CA GLY A 135 -6.65 -8.02 0.60
C GLY A 135 -7.60 -8.09 -0.59
N LEU A 136 -8.46 -9.10 -0.66
CA LEU A 136 -9.50 -9.19 -1.69
C LEU A 136 -10.58 -8.11 -1.52
N LYS A 137 -10.93 -7.74 -0.28
CA LYS A 137 -11.82 -6.60 -0.01
C LYS A 137 -11.18 -5.28 -0.47
N MET A 138 -9.87 -5.11 -0.22
CA MET A 138 -9.11 -3.95 -0.70
C MET A 138 -9.12 -3.88 -2.24
N ALA A 139 -8.86 -4.99 -2.92
CA ALA A 139 -8.85 -5.06 -4.39
C ALA A 139 -10.18 -4.61 -5.00
N LYS A 140 -11.30 -5.11 -4.47
CA LYS A 140 -12.65 -4.71 -4.90
C LYS A 140 -12.95 -3.23 -4.63
N MET A 141 -12.46 -2.70 -3.50
CA MET A 141 -12.62 -1.27 -3.18
C MET A 141 -11.83 -0.39 -4.16
N TYR A 142 -10.62 -0.78 -4.55
CA TYR A 142 -9.83 -0.07 -5.55
C TYR A 142 -10.50 -0.11 -6.93
N GLU A 143 -10.99 -1.28 -7.37
CA GLU A 143 -11.73 -1.41 -8.61
C GLU A 143 -12.98 -0.50 -8.61
N ALA A 144 -13.76 -0.51 -7.54
CA ALA A 144 -14.93 0.36 -7.41
C ALA A 144 -14.57 1.86 -7.43
N ALA A 145 -13.37 2.24 -6.97
CA ALA A 145 -12.84 3.59 -7.09
C ALA A 145 -12.36 3.93 -8.51
N GLY A 146 -12.39 2.97 -9.43
CA GLY A 146 -12.03 3.16 -10.84
C GLY A 146 -10.51 3.30 -11.04
N VAL A 147 -9.68 2.52 -10.34
CA VAL A 147 -8.27 2.38 -10.70
C VAL A 147 -8.13 1.54 -11.96
N ALA A 148 -7.08 1.81 -12.74
CA ALA A 148 -6.89 1.19 -14.05
C ALA A 148 -6.32 -0.24 -13.97
N ALA A 149 -5.51 -0.53 -12.96
CA ALA A 149 -4.91 -1.83 -12.73
C ALA A 149 -4.47 -2.00 -11.27
N LEU A 150 -4.32 -3.25 -10.84
CA LEU A 150 -3.76 -3.62 -9.54
C LEU A 150 -2.40 -4.30 -9.72
N HIS A 151 -1.39 -3.85 -8.99
CA HIS A 151 -0.09 -4.49 -8.92
C HIS A 151 0.00 -5.20 -7.56
N VAL A 152 0.02 -6.53 -7.60
CA VAL A 152 -0.14 -7.38 -6.42
C VAL A 152 1.20 -7.80 -5.87
N ASP A 153 1.40 -7.55 -4.59
CA ASP A 153 2.55 -7.99 -3.81
C ASP A 153 2.10 -8.81 -2.58
N VAL A 154 3.06 -9.48 -1.95
CA VAL A 154 2.90 -10.26 -0.72
C VAL A 154 3.98 -9.88 0.27
N GLY A 155 3.65 -9.89 1.58
CA GLY A 155 4.60 -9.64 2.63
C GLY A 155 4.87 -8.16 2.91
N CYS A 156 5.77 -7.91 3.82
CA CYS A 156 6.23 -6.57 4.20
C CYS A 156 7.63 -6.64 4.81
N TYR A 157 8.18 -5.50 5.21
CA TYR A 157 9.51 -5.48 5.83
C TYR A 157 9.62 -6.29 7.13
N ASP A 158 8.54 -6.44 7.90
CA ASP A 158 8.54 -7.27 9.11
C ASP A 158 8.63 -8.77 8.78
N ALA A 159 8.28 -9.15 7.55
CA ALA A 159 8.44 -10.48 6.96
C ALA A 159 9.25 -10.40 5.65
N TRP A 160 10.46 -9.89 5.73
CA TRP A 160 11.31 -9.63 4.58
C TRP A 160 11.45 -10.83 3.62
N TYR A 161 11.56 -12.04 4.18
CA TYR A 161 11.64 -13.30 3.44
C TYR A 161 10.35 -13.69 2.71
N LYS A 162 9.23 -13.01 2.99
CA LYS A 162 7.97 -13.13 2.26
C LYS A 162 7.86 -12.08 1.16
N ALA A 163 8.38 -10.88 1.42
CA ALA A 163 8.36 -9.76 0.48
C ALA A 163 9.39 -9.90 -0.64
N ILE A 164 10.55 -10.50 -0.34
CA ILE A 164 11.63 -10.71 -1.29
C ILE A 164 11.89 -12.21 -1.39
N THR A 165 11.72 -12.75 -2.60
CA THR A 165 12.00 -14.16 -2.88
C THR A 165 13.45 -14.49 -2.56
N THR A 166 13.65 -15.54 -1.81
CA THR A 166 14.96 -16.11 -1.50
C THR A 166 15.18 -17.38 -2.32
N CYS A 167 16.42 -17.83 -2.43
CA CYS A 167 16.76 -19.08 -3.11
C CYS A 167 16.12 -20.34 -2.47
N TYR A 168 15.51 -20.21 -1.29
CA TYR A 168 14.79 -21.29 -0.61
C TYR A 168 13.29 -21.30 -0.92
N ASN A 169 12.77 -20.26 -1.56
CA ASN A 169 11.38 -20.18 -1.97
C ASN A 169 11.21 -20.91 -3.31
N LYS A 170 10.02 -21.46 -3.55
CA LYS A 170 9.64 -21.94 -4.87
C LYS A 170 9.47 -20.75 -5.81
N GLU A 171 9.92 -20.87 -7.06
CA GLU A 171 9.67 -19.90 -8.12
C GLU A 171 8.17 -19.52 -8.16
N GLY A 172 7.87 -18.24 -8.33
CA GLY A 172 6.50 -17.74 -8.38
C GLY A 172 5.70 -17.89 -7.09
N HIS A 173 6.35 -18.00 -5.93
CA HIS A 173 5.65 -18.28 -4.66
C HIS A 173 4.61 -17.22 -4.26
N GLN A 174 4.66 -16.01 -4.84
CA GLN A 174 3.68 -14.93 -4.58
C GLN A 174 2.50 -14.95 -5.56
N LEU A 175 2.57 -15.75 -6.64
CA LEU A 175 1.56 -15.77 -7.71
C LEU A 175 0.17 -16.19 -7.23
N PHE A 176 0.08 -16.96 -6.12
CA PHE A 176 -1.21 -17.34 -5.54
C PHE A 176 -2.09 -16.13 -5.19
N ALA A 177 -1.46 -15.03 -4.70
CA ALA A 177 -2.17 -13.81 -4.33
C ALA A 177 -2.64 -13.03 -5.57
N ALA A 178 -1.78 -12.91 -6.58
CA ALA A 178 -2.14 -12.27 -7.85
C ALA A 178 -3.28 -13.04 -8.56
N LYS A 179 -3.25 -14.38 -8.55
CA LYS A 179 -4.33 -15.22 -9.06
C LYS A 179 -5.64 -14.98 -8.33
N ALA A 180 -5.62 -15.00 -6.99
CA ALA A 180 -6.83 -14.77 -6.18
C ALA A 180 -7.42 -13.37 -6.42
N VAL A 181 -6.56 -12.34 -6.52
CA VAL A 181 -7.01 -10.98 -6.87
C VAL A 181 -7.60 -10.95 -8.27
N LYS A 182 -6.97 -11.60 -9.26
CA LYS A 182 -7.48 -11.65 -10.64
C LYS A 182 -8.85 -12.32 -10.75
N GLU A 183 -9.09 -13.33 -9.93
CA GLU A 183 -10.40 -14.02 -9.88
C GLU A 183 -11.47 -13.13 -9.19
N ALA A 184 -11.06 -12.16 -8.38
CA ALA A 184 -11.97 -11.29 -7.60
C ALA A 184 -12.33 -9.97 -8.28
N VAL A 185 -11.55 -9.53 -9.30
CA VAL A 185 -11.74 -8.25 -10.01
C VAL A 185 -11.74 -8.42 -11.52
N SER A 186 -12.34 -7.47 -12.25
CA SER A 186 -12.38 -7.46 -13.72
C SER A 186 -11.23 -6.69 -14.37
N ILE A 187 -10.63 -5.75 -13.64
CA ILE A 187 -9.52 -4.92 -14.14
C ILE A 187 -8.21 -5.72 -14.29
N PRO A 188 -7.23 -5.22 -15.06
CA PRO A 188 -5.92 -5.83 -15.19
C PRO A 188 -5.22 -6.01 -13.84
N VAL A 189 -4.53 -7.14 -13.70
CA VAL A 189 -3.70 -7.47 -12.53
C VAL A 189 -2.26 -7.70 -13.00
N ILE A 190 -1.33 -7.01 -12.38
CA ILE A 190 0.11 -7.14 -12.58
C ILE A 190 0.62 -8.04 -11.45
N ALA A 191 1.22 -9.16 -11.84
CA ALA A 191 1.87 -10.09 -10.91
C ALA A 191 3.39 -9.84 -10.90
N ASN A 192 4.01 -10.10 -9.76
CA ASN A 192 5.46 -10.13 -9.61
C ASN A 192 5.87 -11.27 -8.68
N GLY A 193 7.16 -11.45 -8.49
CA GLY A 193 7.71 -12.40 -7.52
C GLY A 193 8.35 -13.62 -8.19
N ASP A 194 9.62 -13.49 -8.57
CA ASP A 194 10.48 -14.58 -8.99
C ASP A 194 9.96 -15.36 -10.22
N ILE A 195 9.59 -14.61 -11.25
CA ILE A 195 9.12 -15.16 -12.54
C ILE A 195 10.31 -15.10 -13.50
N TRP A 196 10.90 -16.26 -13.83
CA TRP A 196 12.08 -16.37 -14.67
C TRP A 196 11.78 -16.82 -16.10
N LYS A 197 10.65 -17.48 -16.31
CA LYS A 197 10.28 -18.04 -17.59
C LYS A 197 8.91 -17.53 -18.01
N PRO A 198 8.68 -17.29 -19.32
CA PRO A 198 7.37 -16.84 -19.83
C PRO A 198 6.22 -17.80 -19.49
N GLU A 199 6.49 -19.11 -19.41
CA GLU A 199 5.51 -20.13 -19.07
C GLU A 199 5.08 -20.12 -17.60
N ASP A 200 5.80 -19.42 -16.73
CA ASP A 200 5.49 -19.27 -15.31
C ASP A 200 4.60 -18.03 -15.04
N ALA A 201 4.39 -17.19 -16.06
CA ALA A 201 3.54 -15.99 -16.03
C ALA A 201 2.10 -16.28 -16.57
#